data_f10c76c96e5155b767f38cb6d2e4c2d1
#
_entry.id   f10c76c96e5155b767f38cb6d2e4c2d1
#
_cell.length_a   1.000
_cell.length_b   1.000
_cell.length_c   1.000
_cell.angle_alpha   90.00
_cell.angle_beta   90.00
_cell.angle_gamma   90.00
#
_symmetry.space_group_name_H-M   'P 1'
#
loop_
_entity.id
_entity.type
_entity.pdbx_description
1 polymer ?
#
loop_
_entity_poly.entity_id
_entity_poly.type
_entity_poly.pdbx_seq_one_letter_code
_entity_poly.pdbx_strand_id
1 'polypeptide(L)'
;MTTLITGATGFLGSAIARELLRDGRKIKLLARGNADLRNIEGLEAEVVKGDLRHRESLKSAMTGCSRLYHVAAYYSLWDQDKKLIYDINVQGTRNILETALELGLERVVYTSTVGCIGLSEDRTPTNEDQPMDPATLSNDYKISKFQAEKIALEMHDRGLPVVIVNPSTPIGPRDIKPTPTGKIVLDFLKGKMPAYLDTGLNLIDVADCARGHILADEKGRPGERYILGNKNMSLKEILQAFLSASFLPEPRFHRRLEKL
;
A
#
# COMPACT_ATOMS: atom_id res chain seq x y z
N MET A 1 13.18 18.73 -9.74
CA MET A 1 12.76 17.32 -9.96
C MET A 1 11.26 17.21 -9.63
N THR A 2 10.47 16.60 -10.51
CA THR A 2 9.03 16.40 -10.28
C THR A 2 8.75 14.92 -10.08
N THR A 3 7.89 14.59 -9.12
CA THR A 3 7.54 13.21 -8.76
C THR A 3 6.09 12.92 -9.13
N LEU A 4 5.83 11.85 -9.88
CA LEU A 4 4.48 11.34 -10.10
C LEU A 4 4.10 10.37 -8.98
N ILE A 5 2.87 10.52 -8.46
CA ILE A 5 2.30 9.59 -7.47
C ILE A 5 1.04 8.97 -8.03
N THR A 6 1.01 7.64 -8.15
CA THR A 6 -0.23 6.91 -8.42
C THR A 6 -0.88 6.49 -7.10
N GLY A 7 -2.20 6.38 -7.08
CA GLY A 7 -2.92 6.04 -5.85
C GLY A 7 -3.00 7.18 -4.82
N ALA A 8 -2.64 8.41 -5.20
CA ALA A 8 -2.65 9.57 -4.31
C ALA A 8 -4.04 9.88 -3.72
N THR A 9 -5.12 9.49 -4.38
CA THR A 9 -6.49 9.64 -3.86
C THR A 9 -6.88 8.61 -2.80
N GLY A 10 -6.02 7.60 -2.59
CA GLY A 10 -6.18 6.58 -1.56
C GLY A 10 -5.55 6.97 -0.22
N PHE A 11 -5.68 6.08 0.76
CA PHE A 11 -5.21 6.26 2.13
C PHE A 11 -3.70 6.53 2.20
N LEU A 12 -2.87 5.52 1.85
CA LEU A 12 -1.41 5.63 1.94
C LEU A 12 -0.83 6.63 0.93
N GLY A 13 -1.34 6.64 -0.33
CA GLY A 13 -0.84 7.55 -1.35
C GLY A 13 -1.06 9.03 -1.00
N SER A 14 -2.15 9.37 -0.32
CA SER A 14 -2.39 10.74 0.17
C SER A 14 -1.46 11.13 1.33
N ALA A 15 -1.08 10.17 2.17
CA ALA A 15 -0.09 10.40 3.23
C ALA A 15 1.30 10.67 2.62
N ILE A 16 1.72 9.86 1.64
CA ILE A 16 2.98 10.08 0.91
C ILE A 16 3.00 11.44 0.21
N ALA A 17 1.90 11.82 -0.45
CA ALA A 17 1.80 13.12 -1.10
C ALA A 17 2.00 14.28 -0.12
N ARG A 18 1.42 14.19 1.08
CA ARG A 18 1.59 15.20 2.14
C ARG A 18 3.01 15.28 2.66
N GLU A 19 3.66 14.15 2.90
CA GLU A 19 5.05 14.14 3.36
C GLU A 19 6.00 14.72 2.30
N LEU A 20 5.82 14.37 1.02
CA LEU A 20 6.63 14.93 -0.07
C LEU A 20 6.44 16.45 -0.21
N LEU A 21 5.21 16.96 -0.03
CA LEU A 21 4.95 18.41 -0.03
C LEU A 21 5.58 19.10 1.18
N ARG A 22 5.57 18.50 2.36
CA ARG A 22 6.28 19.03 3.56
C ARG A 22 7.79 19.14 3.32
N ASP A 23 8.36 18.18 2.58
CA ASP A 23 9.76 18.21 2.18
C ASP A 23 10.03 19.18 1.00
N GLY A 24 9.04 20.00 0.59
CA GLY A 24 9.15 20.98 -0.49
C GLY A 24 9.27 20.37 -1.90
N ARG A 25 8.93 19.11 -2.09
CA ARG A 25 9.05 18.44 -3.39
C ARG A 25 7.89 18.81 -4.31
N LYS A 26 8.19 19.00 -5.59
CA LYS A 26 7.15 19.17 -6.62
C LYS A 26 6.55 17.81 -6.98
N ILE A 27 5.24 17.69 -6.91
CA ILE A 27 4.54 16.43 -7.17
C ILE A 27 3.40 16.61 -8.17
N LYS A 28 3.14 15.54 -8.93
CA LYS A 28 1.92 15.34 -9.72
C LYS A 28 1.14 14.16 -9.15
N LEU A 29 -0.16 14.28 -9.07
CA LEU A 29 -1.06 13.27 -8.52
C LEU A 29 -1.87 12.63 -9.64
N LEU A 30 -1.61 11.36 -9.96
CA LEU A 30 -2.41 10.64 -10.96
C LEU A 30 -3.78 10.30 -10.39
N ALA A 31 -4.84 10.78 -11.03
CA ALA A 31 -6.21 10.47 -10.66
C ALA A 31 -7.04 10.06 -11.89
N ARG A 32 -7.94 9.09 -11.69
CA ARG A 32 -8.95 8.76 -12.72
C ARG A 32 -10.00 9.87 -12.79
N GLY A 33 -10.66 10.02 -13.93
CA GLY A 33 -11.66 11.09 -14.12
C GLY A 33 -12.84 11.05 -13.13
N ASN A 34 -13.15 9.90 -12.56
CA ASN A 34 -14.22 9.69 -11.56
C ASN A 34 -13.66 9.40 -10.15
N ALA A 35 -12.41 9.77 -9.86
CA ALA A 35 -11.81 9.52 -8.56
C ALA A 35 -12.42 10.43 -7.49
N ASP A 36 -12.56 9.89 -6.27
CA ASP A 36 -12.87 10.67 -5.08
C ASP A 36 -11.63 11.45 -4.65
N LEU A 37 -11.67 12.76 -4.72
CA LEU A 37 -10.53 13.64 -4.48
C LEU A 37 -10.40 14.13 -3.03
N ARG A 38 -11.33 13.77 -2.12
CA ARG A 38 -11.35 14.25 -0.72
C ARG A 38 -10.03 14.08 0.01
N ASN A 39 -9.30 12.99 -0.27
CA ASN A 39 -7.99 12.75 0.36
C ASN A 39 -6.88 13.71 -0.09
N ILE A 40 -7.01 14.31 -1.25
CA ILE A 40 -6.02 15.22 -1.84
C ILE A 40 -6.51 16.67 -1.90
N GLU A 41 -7.72 16.93 -1.42
CA GLU A 41 -8.27 18.28 -1.34
C GLU A 41 -7.36 19.20 -0.49
N GLY A 42 -7.11 20.40 -0.98
CA GLY A 42 -6.25 21.38 -0.36
C GLY A 42 -4.74 21.10 -0.46
N LEU A 43 -4.30 20.08 -1.21
CA LEU A 43 -2.88 19.89 -1.51
C LEU A 43 -2.45 20.80 -2.67
N GLU A 44 -1.35 21.51 -2.48
CA GLU A 44 -0.72 22.31 -3.53
C GLU A 44 0.04 21.42 -4.53
N ALA A 45 -0.69 20.67 -5.34
CA ALA A 45 -0.14 19.71 -6.30
C ALA A 45 -0.96 19.68 -7.60
N GLU A 46 -0.28 19.42 -8.70
CA GLU A 46 -0.93 19.23 -10.00
C GLU A 46 -1.65 17.87 -10.02
N VAL A 47 -2.96 17.87 -10.25
CA VAL A 47 -3.74 16.64 -10.47
C VAL A 47 -3.81 16.36 -11.97
N VAL A 48 -3.20 15.25 -12.38
CA VAL A 48 -3.17 14.80 -13.77
C VAL A 48 -4.12 13.61 -13.98
N LYS A 49 -4.87 13.63 -15.09
CA LYS A 49 -5.78 12.54 -15.43
C LYS A 49 -5.01 11.36 -16.04
N GLY A 50 -5.32 10.14 -15.58
CA GLY A 50 -4.79 8.92 -16.17
C GLY A 50 -5.35 7.67 -15.51
N ASP A 51 -5.21 6.56 -16.21
CA ASP A 51 -5.63 5.23 -15.74
C ASP A 51 -4.52 4.21 -16.04
N LEU A 52 -4.17 3.39 -15.06
CA LEU A 52 -3.14 2.35 -15.19
C LEU A 52 -3.38 1.39 -16.36
N ARG A 53 -4.63 1.25 -16.78
CA ARG A 53 -5.02 0.39 -17.90
C ARG A 53 -4.76 1.03 -19.28
N HIS A 54 -4.45 2.32 -19.33
CA HIS A 54 -4.30 3.10 -20.57
C HIS A 54 -2.92 3.76 -20.65
N ARG A 55 -1.97 3.09 -21.30
CA ARG A 55 -0.56 3.47 -21.34
C ARG A 55 -0.31 4.91 -21.84
N GLU A 56 -1.02 5.35 -22.86
CA GLU A 56 -0.88 6.71 -23.40
C GLU A 56 -1.20 7.78 -22.34
N SER A 57 -2.22 7.54 -21.48
CA SER A 57 -2.54 8.45 -20.39
C SER A 57 -1.43 8.51 -19.33
N LEU A 58 -0.73 7.40 -19.12
CA LEU A 58 0.40 7.32 -18.18
C LEU A 58 1.62 8.08 -18.72
N LYS A 59 1.91 7.94 -20.01
CA LYS A 59 3.00 8.65 -20.68
C LYS A 59 2.80 10.17 -20.60
N SER A 60 1.61 10.64 -20.90
CA SER A 60 1.25 12.06 -20.77
C SER A 60 1.39 12.57 -19.33
N ALA A 61 0.88 11.80 -18.34
CA ALA A 61 0.96 12.18 -16.93
C ALA A 61 2.39 12.21 -16.39
N MET A 62 3.26 11.30 -16.87
CA MET A 62 4.64 11.14 -16.41
C MET A 62 5.63 12.09 -17.10
N THR A 63 5.21 12.74 -18.19
CA THR A 63 6.06 13.71 -18.91
C THR A 63 6.57 14.79 -17.97
N GLY A 64 7.90 15.02 -17.97
CA GLY A 64 8.59 15.98 -17.11
C GLY A 64 8.78 15.52 -15.65
N CYS A 65 8.45 14.26 -15.33
CA CYS A 65 8.77 13.67 -14.06
C CYS A 65 10.12 12.93 -14.13
N SER A 66 10.88 12.98 -13.04
CA SER A 66 12.10 12.19 -12.88
C SER A 66 11.92 11.03 -11.90
N ARG A 67 10.82 11.01 -11.13
CA ARG A 67 10.54 10.02 -10.10
C ARG A 67 9.09 9.54 -10.14
N LEU A 68 8.89 8.29 -9.72
CA LEU A 68 7.57 7.68 -9.61
C LEU A 68 7.41 7.01 -8.24
N TYR A 69 6.30 7.31 -7.55
CA TYR A 69 5.78 6.51 -6.45
C TYR A 69 4.55 5.75 -6.95
N HIS A 70 4.72 4.46 -7.18
CA HIS A 70 3.62 3.61 -7.62
C HIS A 70 2.94 2.95 -6.42
N VAL A 71 1.92 3.64 -5.89
CA VAL A 71 1.16 3.24 -4.69
C VAL A 71 -0.21 2.67 -5.04
N ALA A 72 -0.70 2.92 -6.25
CA ALA A 72 -2.00 2.47 -6.69
C ALA A 72 -2.10 0.95 -6.71
N ALA A 73 -3.11 0.43 -6.04
CA ALA A 73 -3.54 -0.95 -6.15
C ALA A 73 -5.06 -1.02 -6.00
N TYR A 74 -5.67 -2.02 -6.60
CA TYR A 74 -7.05 -2.37 -6.34
C TYR A 74 -7.09 -3.44 -5.26
N TYR A 75 -7.68 -3.11 -4.12
CA TYR A 75 -7.83 -4.01 -2.99
C TYR A 75 -9.28 -4.46 -2.87
N SER A 76 -9.54 -5.74 -3.12
CA SER A 76 -10.83 -6.38 -2.88
C SER A 76 -10.60 -7.81 -2.41
N LEU A 77 -11.48 -8.28 -1.54
CA LEU A 77 -11.53 -9.69 -1.11
C LEU A 77 -12.69 -10.45 -1.78
N TRP A 78 -13.38 -9.82 -2.75
CA TRP A 78 -14.55 -10.40 -3.43
C TRP A 78 -14.16 -10.98 -4.79
N ASP A 79 -14.55 -12.21 -5.05
CA ASP A 79 -14.27 -12.93 -6.31
C ASP A 79 -14.80 -12.22 -7.56
N GLN A 80 -15.90 -11.46 -7.43
CA GLN A 80 -16.49 -10.71 -8.54
C GLN A 80 -15.53 -9.67 -9.15
N ASP A 81 -14.55 -9.23 -8.39
CA ASP A 81 -13.58 -8.22 -8.81
C ASP A 81 -12.28 -8.81 -9.40
N LYS A 82 -12.20 -10.14 -9.53
CA LYS A 82 -10.98 -10.84 -9.95
C LYS A 82 -10.33 -10.23 -11.19
N LYS A 83 -11.08 -10.07 -12.28
CA LYS A 83 -10.54 -9.48 -13.51
C LYS A 83 -9.98 -8.09 -13.26
N LEU A 84 -10.69 -7.25 -12.53
CA LEU A 84 -10.27 -5.87 -12.23
C LEU A 84 -9.02 -5.83 -11.36
N ILE A 85 -8.88 -6.78 -10.41
CA ILE A 85 -7.66 -6.94 -9.60
C ILE A 85 -6.44 -7.15 -10.51
N TYR A 86 -6.50 -8.08 -11.45
CA TYR A 86 -5.37 -8.36 -12.35
C TYR A 86 -5.14 -7.25 -13.37
N ASP A 87 -6.20 -6.66 -13.92
CA ASP A 87 -6.09 -5.54 -14.86
C ASP A 87 -5.38 -4.33 -14.23
N ILE A 88 -5.63 -4.06 -12.95
CA ILE A 88 -5.03 -2.91 -12.25
C ILE A 88 -3.69 -3.28 -11.61
N ASN A 89 -3.65 -4.35 -10.80
CA ASN A 89 -2.46 -4.64 -10.00
C ASN A 89 -1.33 -5.24 -10.82
N VAL A 90 -1.63 -6.07 -11.82
CA VAL A 90 -0.62 -6.75 -12.63
C VAL A 90 -0.35 -5.96 -13.90
N GLN A 91 -1.38 -5.87 -14.78
CA GLN A 91 -1.20 -5.20 -16.07
C GLN A 91 -0.95 -3.69 -15.89
N GLY A 92 -1.66 -3.06 -14.96
CA GLY A 92 -1.46 -1.64 -14.64
C GLY A 92 -0.07 -1.34 -14.10
N THR A 93 0.48 -2.22 -13.24
CA THR A 93 1.87 -2.11 -12.79
C THR A 93 2.85 -2.28 -13.94
N ARG A 94 2.63 -3.25 -14.83
CA ARG A 94 3.46 -3.41 -16.04
C ARG A 94 3.44 -2.14 -16.90
N ASN A 95 2.26 -1.64 -17.19
CA ASN A 95 2.10 -0.44 -18.03
C ASN A 95 2.85 0.77 -17.49
N ILE A 96 2.72 1.06 -16.19
CA ILE A 96 3.35 2.25 -15.60
C ILE A 96 4.86 2.10 -15.46
N LEU A 97 5.36 0.91 -15.12
CA LEU A 97 6.79 0.67 -14.98
C LEU A 97 7.51 0.63 -16.35
N GLU A 98 6.90 0.03 -17.37
CA GLU A 98 7.42 0.11 -18.75
C GLU A 98 7.44 1.55 -19.25
N THR A 99 6.39 2.34 -18.95
CA THR A 99 6.37 3.77 -19.30
C THR A 99 7.48 4.53 -18.55
N ALA A 100 7.73 4.21 -17.28
CA ALA A 100 8.81 4.80 -16.51
C ALA A 100 10.20 4.46 -17.10
N LEU A 101 10.39 3.21 -17.53
CA LEU A 101 11.60 2.76 -18.20
C LEU A 101 11.82 3.48 -19.54
N GLU A 102 10.77 3.59 -20.38
CA GLU A 102 10.84 4.30 -21.67
C GLU A 102 11.17 5.78 -21.52
N LEU A 103 10.66 6.42 -20.48
CA LEU A 103 10.92 7.84 -20.20
C LEU A 103 12.22 8.07 -19.42
N GLY A 104 12.93 7.01 -19.05
CA GLY A 104 14.22 7.10 -18.36
C GLY A 104 14.14 7.71 -16.97
N LEU A 105 13.12 7.33 -16.17
CA LEU A 105 13.00 7.83 -14.80
C LEU A 105 14.22 7.44 -13.96
N GLU A 106 14.68 8.39 -13.14
CA GLU A 106 15.86 8.25 -12.29
C GLU A 106 15.59 7.37 -11.06
N ARG A 107 14.31 7.24 -10.66
CA ARG A 107 13.92 6.48 -9.45
C ARG A 107 12.45 6.10 -9.47
N VAL A 108 12.18 4.87 -9.04
CA VAL A 108 10.83 4.37 -8.81
C VAL A 108 10.75 3.75 -7.42
N VAL A 109 9.74 4.12 -6.64
CA VAL A 109 9.34 3.44 -5.40
C VAL A 109 8.06 2.68 -5.68
N TYR A 110 8.14 1.35 -5.67
CA TYR A 110 6.99 0.47 -5.86
C TYR A 110 6.45 0.00 -4.51
N THR A 111 5.18 0.26 -4.25
CA THR A 111 4.50 -0.20 -3.04
C THR A 111 3.97 -1.62 -3.23
N SER A 112 4.61 -2.58 -2.61
CA SER A 112 4.16 -3.96 -2.51
C SER A 112 3.38 -4.19 -1.20
N THR A 113 3.61 -5.30 -0.50
CA THR A 113 3.00 -5.65 0.80
C THR A 113 3.86 -6.72 1.49
N VAL A 114 3.86 -6.76 2.82
CA VAL A 114 4.44 -7.91 3.55
C VAL A 114 3.81 -9.25 3.16
N GLY A 115 2.61 -9.24 2.58
CA GLY A 115 1.98 -10.43 2.01
C GLY A 115 2.76 -11.06 0.85
N CYS A 116 3.83 -10.42 0.35
CA CYS A 116 4.77 -10.95 -0.65
C CYS A 116 6.07 -11.48 -0.03
N ILE A 117 6.21 -11.42 1.28
CA ILE A 117 7.33 -12.00 2.04
C ILE A 117 6.90 -13.35 2.60
N GLY A 118 7.74 -14.36 2.47
CA GLY A 118 7.47 -15.70 2.98
C GLY A 118 7.41 -15.74 4.52
N LEU A 119 6.75 -16.75 5.04
CA LEU A 119 6.71 -17.03 6.46
C LEU A 119 7.75 -18.10 6.80
N SER A 120 8.36 -18.04 8.01
CA SER A 120 9.17 -19.12 8.53
C SER A 120 8.30 -20.31 8.95
N GLU A 121 8.81 -21.52 8.80
CA GLU A 121 8.11 -22.75 9.23
C GLU A 121 7.92 -22.80 10.75
N ASP A 122 8.89 -22.28 11.49
CA ASP A 122 8.91 -22.23 12.97
C ASP A 122 8.21 -21.00 13.56
N ARG A 123 7.58 -20.15 12.69
CA ARG A 123 6.88 -18.91 13.06
C ARG A 123 7.78 -17.83 13.70
N THR A 124 9.08 -17.91 13.51
CA THR A 124 9.97 -16.81 13.86
C THR A 124 9.77 -15.63 12.92
N PRO A 125 10.08 -14.40 13.37
CA PRO A 125 10.04 -13.23 12.48
C PRO A 125 10.94 -13.43 11.25
N THR A 126 10.43 -13.08 10.08
CA THR A 126 11.16 -13.14 8.81
C THR A 126 11.59 -11.75 8.36
N ASN A 127 12.55 -11.69 7.47
CA ASN A 127 13.05 -10.46 6.85
C ASN A 127 12.76 -10.45 5.34
N GLU A 128 13.27 -9.45 4.65
CA GLU A 128 13.07 -9.23 3.23
C GLU A 128 13.63 -10.35 2.34
N ASP A 129 14.59 -11.13 2.82
CA ASP A 129 15.25 -12.21 2.05
C ASP A 129 14.39 -13.46 1.97
N GLN A 130 13.37 -13.60 2.86
CA GLN A 130 12.54 -14.79 2.89
C GLN A 130 11.73 -14.93 1.59
N PRO A 131 11.94 -16.01 0.81
CA PRO A 131 11.19 -16.23 -0.42
C PRO A 131 9.73 -16.57 -0.12
N MET A 132 8.82 -16.01 -0.93
CA MET A 132 7.41 -16.37 -0.88
C MET A 132 7.17 -17.64 -1.70
N ASP A 133 6.57 -18.64 -1.08
CA ASP A 133 6.02 -19.79 -1.80
C ASP A 133 4.66 -19.40 -2.42
N PRO A 134 4.55 -19.35 -3.76
CA PRO A 134 3.30 -18.99 -4.44
C PRO A 134 2.11 -19.89 -4.08
N ALA A 135 2.38 -21.16 -3.69
CA ALA A 135 1.33 -22.12 -3.34
C ALA A 135 0.60 -21.74 -2.03
N THR A 136 1.22 -20.89 -1.18
CA THR A 136 0.63 -20.44 0.07
C THR A 136 -0.26 -19.20 -0.07
N LEU A 137 -0.31 -18.60 -1.26
CA LEU A 137 -1.10 -17.40 -1.51
C LEU A 137 -2.58 -17.73 -1.62
N SER A 138 -3.38 -17.23 -0.68
CA SER A 138 -4.74 -17.67 -0.42
C SER A 138 -5.85 -16.88 -1.13
N ASN A 139 -5.52 -15.77 -1.81
CA ASN A 139 -6.52 -14.95 -2.50
C ASN A 139 -5.93 -14.17 -3.68
N ASP A 140 -6.82 -13.76 -4.62
CA ASP A 140 -6.43 -13.06 -5.86
C ASP A 140 -5.67 -11.76 -5.60
N TYR A 141 -5.97 -11.03 -4.51
CA TYR A 141 -5.23 -9.83 -4.18
C TYR A 141 -3.76 -10.14 -3.87
N LYS A 142 -3.47 -11.11 -2.99
CA LYS A 142 -2.09 -11.50 -2.66
C LYS A 142 -1.36 -12.02 -3.90
N ILE A 143 -2.02 -12.87 -4.69
CA ILE A 143 -1.47 -13.40 -5.95
C ILE A 143 -1.12 -12.26 -6.90
N SER A 144 -2.03 -11.30 -7.10
CA SER A 144 -1.80 -10.16 -7.99
C SER A 144 -0.67 -9.26 -7.52
N LYS A 145 -0.54 -9.02 -6.21
CA LYS A 145 0.55 -8.22 -5.64
C LYS A 145 1.89 -8.92 -5.79
N PHE A 146 1.93 -10.24 -5.59
CA PHE A 146 3.14 -11.03 -5.80
C PHE A 146 3.58 -11.02 -7.28
N GLN A 147 2.64 -11.16 -8.23
CA GLN A 147 2.95 -11.04 -9.65
C GLN A 147 3.43 -9.64 -10.02
N ALA A 148 2.83 -8.60 -9.45
CA ALA A 148 3.22 -7.22 -9.68
C ALA A 148 4.60 -6.90 -9.09
N GLU A 149 4.98 -7.48 -7.95
CA GLU A 149 6.33 -7.36 -7.39
C GLU A 149 7.38 -8.02 -8.29
N LYS A 150 7.07 -9.19 -8.87
CA LYS A 150 7.93 -9.82 -9.89
C LYS A 150 8.13 -8.94 -11.12
N ILE A 151 7.07 -8.24 -11.57
CA ILE A 151 7.19 -7.27 -12.66
C ILE A 151 8.11 -6.11 -12.26
N ALA A 152 8.05 -5.63 -11.03
CA ALA A 152 8.93 -4.56 -10.56
C ALA A 152 10.40 -5.01 -10.56
N LEU A 153 10.69 -6.24 -10.15
CA LEU A 153 12.05 -6.82 -10.23
C LEU A 153 12.49 -7.03 -11.69
N GLU A 154 11.61 -7.55 -12.57
CA GLU A 154 11.88 -7.66 -14.01
C GLU A 154 12.25 -6.30 -14.63
N MET A 155 11.55 -5.23 -14.24
CA MET A 155 11.87 -3.88 -14.74
C MET A 155 13.20 -3.37 -14.18
N HIS A 156 13.55 -3.73 -12.95
CA HIS A 156 14.87 -3.45 -12.40
C HIS A 156 15.97 -4.12 -13.23
N ASP A 157 15.83 -5.40 -13.55
CA ASP A 157 16.79 -6.15 -14.37
C ASP A 157 16.94 -5.56 -15.78
N ARG A 158 15.90 -4.87 -16.28
CA ARG A 158 15.92 -4.13 -17.54
C ARG A 158 16.51 -2.71 -17.43
N GLY A 159 16.97 -2.31 -16.24
CA GLY A 159 17.65 -1.05 -15.99
C GLY A 159 16.78 0.06 -15.36
N LEU A 160 15.53 -0.20 -14.98
CA LEU A 160 14.73 0.79 -14.24
C LEU A 160 15.16 0.77 -12.76
N PRO A 161 15.57 1.91 -12.16
CA PRO A 161 16.01 1.94 -10.76
C PRO A 161 14.81 1.87 -9.80
N VAL A 162 14.26 0.66 -9.61
CA VAL A 162 13.10 0.37 -8.75
C VAL A 162 13.56 -0.02 -7.36
N VAL A 163 13.00 0.62 -6.33
CA VAL A 163 13.07 0.20 -4.93
C VAL A 163 11.69 -0.30 -4.53
N ILE A 164 11.63 -1.44 -3.85
CA ILE A 164 10.36 -2.06 -3.44
C ILE A 164 10.16 -1.83 -1.95
N VAL A 165 8.97 -1.40 -1.56
CA VAL A 165 8.57 -1.31 -0.16
C VAL A 165 7.40 -2.25 0.13
N ASN A 166 7.48 -2.94 1.26
CA ASN A 166 6.50 -3.93 1.69
C ASN A 166 5.83 -3.47 3.00
N PRO A 167 4.81 -2.60 2.93
CA PRO A 167 4.08 -2.17 4.11
C PRO A 167 3.43 -3.35 4.82
N SER A 168 3.43 -3.32 6.15
CA SER A 168 2.66 -4.23 7.00
C SER A 168 1.18 -3.82 7.00
N THR A 169 0.69 -3.28 8.09
CA THR A 169 -0.70 -2.85 8.22
C THR A 169 -0.75 -1.38 8.62
N PRO A 170 -0.77 -0.45 7.64
CA PRO A 170 -0.90 0.96 7.94
C PRO A 170 -2.26 1.28 8.58
N ILE A 171 -2.23 2.09 9.64
CA ILE A 171 -3.40 2.67 10.30
C ILE A 171 -3.19 4.17 10.49
N GLY A 172 -4.27 4.93 10.52
CA GLY A 172 -4.18 6.38 10.74
C GLY A 172 -5.32 7.17 10.13
N PRO A 173 -5.23 8.49 10.14
CA PRO A 173 -6.27 9.37 9.63
C PRO A 173 -6.41 9.27 8.10
N ARG A 174 -7.58 9.63 7.59
CA ARG A 174 -7.93 9.70 6.15
C ARG A 174 -8.13 8.35 5.45
N ASP A 175 -8.37 7.28 6.19
CA ASP A 175 -8.88 6.02 5.62
C ASP A 175 -10.38 6.15 5.30
N ILE A 176 -10.73 7.10 4.39
CA ILE A 176 -12.11 7.50 4.07
C ILE A 176 -12.91 6.43 3.32
N LYS A 177 -12.21 5.53 2.62
CA LYS A 177 -12.77 4.27 2.10
C LYS A 177 -12.14 3.16 2.92
N PRO A 178 -12.72 2.81 4.08
CA PRO A 178 -12.04 2.02 5.06
C PRO A 178 -11.36 0.81 4.46
N THR A 179 -10.05 0.72 4.67
CA THR A 179 -9.30 -0.50 4.41
C THR A 179 -9.88 -1.62 5.28
N PRO A 180 -9.62 -2.90 4.99
CA PRO A 180 -10.09 -3.98 5.86
C PRO A 180 -9.70 -3.78 7.32
N THR A 181 -8.50 -3.27 7.59
CA THR A 181 -8.07 -2.95 8.95
C THR A 181 -8.82 -1.76 9.52
N GLY A 182 -8.96 -0.67 8.76
CA GLY A 182 -9.78 0.48 9.15
C GLY A 182 -11.24 0.09 9.43
N LYS A 183 -11.77 -0.88 8.66
CA LYS A 183 -13.11 -1.42 8.90
C LYS A 183 -13.21 -2.19 10.23
N ILE A 184 -12.20 -2.98 10.60
CA ILE A 184 -12.14 -3.65 11.91
C ILE A 184 -12.23 -2.60 13.02
N VAL A 185 -11.43 -1.53 12.94
CA VAL A 185 -11.46 -0.42 13.91
C VAL A 185 -12.85 0.21 14.00
N LEU A 186 -13.42 0.57 12.86
CA LEU A 186 -14.75 1.22 12.81
C LEU A 186 -15.86 0.31 13.31
N ASP A 187 -15.86 -0.97 12.96
CA ASP A 187 -16.86 -1.94 13.40
C ASP A 187 -16.75 -2.18 14.91
N PHE A 188 -15.53 -2.23 15.43
CA PHE A 188 -15.31 -2.33 16.87
C PHE A 188 -15.82 -1.11 17.63
N LEU A 189 -15.41 0.10 17.22
CA LEU A 189 -15.86 1.35 17.85
C LEU A 189 -17.39 1.56 17.76
N LYS A 190 -18.05 1.00 16.75
CA LYS A 190 -19.51 1.00 16.59
C LYS A 190 -20.22 -0.12 17.34
N GLY A 191 -19.50 -0.94 18.12
CA GLY A 191 -20.06 -2.08 18.84
C GLY A 191 -20.58 -3.22 17.96
N LYS A 192 -20.11 -3.30 16.71
CA LYS A 192 -20.54 -4.32 15.73
C LYS A 192 -19.71 -5.61 15.76
N MET A 193 -18.74 -5.70 16.65
CA MET A 193 -17.88 -6.88 16.80
C MET A 193 -18.22 -7.63 18.10
N PRO A 194 -19.08 -8.66 18.05
CA PRO A 194 -19.45 -9.43 19.24
C PRO A 194 -18.31 -10.39 19.69
N ALA A 195 -17.37 -10.71 18.79
CA ALA A 195 -16.25 -11.61 19.05
C ALA A 195 -15.08 -11.29 18.12
N TYR A 196 -13.89 -11.79 18.44
CA TYR A 196 -12.69 -11.68 17.60
C TYR A 196 -11.91 -12.99 17.57
N LEU A 197 -11.12 -13.18 16.50
CA LEU A 197 -10.23 -14.33 16.34
C LEU A 197 -8.93 -14.11 17.12
N ASP A 198 -8.33 -15.20 17.58
CA ASP A 198 -6.99 -15.21 18.16
C ASP A 198 -5.94 -15.11 17.04
N THR A 199 -5.69 -13.90 16.62
CA THR A 199 -4.76 -13.53 15.55
C THR A 199 -4.07 -12.22 15.89
N GLY A 200 -3.12 -11.79 15.06
CA GLY A 200 -2.40 -10.55 15.24
C GLY A 200 -2.02 -9.88 13.93
N LEU A 201 -1.58 -8.66 14.04
CA LEU A 201 -1.11 -7.83 12.92
C LEU A 201 0.16 -7.09 13.35
N ASN A 202 1.04 -6.84 12.40
CA ASN A 202 2.06 -5.81 12.57
C ASN A 202 1.45 -4.48 12.14
N LEU A 203 1.35 -3.53 13.05
CA LEU A 203 0.78 -2.20 12.77
C LEU A 203 1.90 -1.18 12.55
N ILE A 204 1.64 -0.23 11.66
CA ILE A 204 2.47 0.94 11.43
C ILE A 204 1.57 2.17 11.27
N ASP A 205 1.98 3.32 11.83
CA ASP A 205 1.31 4.59 11.53
C ASP A 205 1.45 4.94 10.04
N VAL A 206 0.39 5.45 9.44
CA VAL A 206 0.38 5.77 8.00
C VAL A 206 1.39 6.87 7.64
N ALA A 207 1.67 7.81 8.55
CA ALA A 207 2.69 8.85 8.32
C ALA A 207 4.10 8.24 8.40
N ASP A 208 4.37 7.33 9.34
CA ASP A 208 5.64 6.61 9.41
C ASP A 208 5.82 5.71 8.18
N CYS A 209 4.76 5.05 7.73
CA CYS A 209 4.77 4.28 6.49
C CYS A 209 5.08 5.18 5.28
N ALA A 210 4.47 6.36 5.19
CA ALA A 210 4.77 7.34 4.15
C ALA A 210 6.22 7.83 4.22
N ARG A 211 6.74 8.11 5.42
CA ARG A 211 8.15 8.48 5.61
C ARG A 211 9.10 7.35 5.20
N GLY A 212 8.74 6.10 5.47
CA GLY A 212 9.49 4.92 5.02
C GLY A 212 9.62 4.85 3.49
N HIS A 213 8.56 5.23 2.73
CA HIS A 213 8.62 5.34 1.27
C HIS A 213 9.62 6.41 0.81
N ILE A 214 9.66 7.56 1.51
CA ILE A 214 10.60 8.64 1.20
C ILE A 214 12.03 8.21 1.50
N LEU A 215 12.27 7.53 2.61
CA LEU A 215 13.58 6.98 2.94
C LEU A 215 14.03 5.91 1.92
N ALA A 216 13.11 5.08 1.43
CA ALA A 216 13.40 4.11 0.36
C ALA A 216 13.77 4.82 -0.95
N ASP A 217 13.11 5.93 -1.29
CA ASP A 217 13.49 6.77 -2.42
C ASP A 217 14.91 7.35 -2.28
N GLU A 218 15.24 7.86 -1.10
CA GLU A 218 16.51 8.58 -0.84
C GLU A 218 17.69 7.64 -0.63
N LYS A 219 17.49 6.55 0.09
CA LYS A 219 18.56 5.68 0.60
C LYS A 219 18.46 4.22 0.14
N GLY A 220 17.31 3.80 -0.37
CA GLY A 220 17.08 2.42 -0.80
C GLY A 220 17.96 2.06 -2.00
N ARG A 221 18.43 0.82 -2.03
CA ARG A 221 19.17 0.27 -3.17
C ARG A 221 18.18 -0.25 -4.22
N PRO A 222 18.32 0.09 -5.50
CA PRO A 222 17.49 -0.48 -6.56
C PRO A 222 17.58 -2.02 -6.56
N GLY A 223 16.46 -2.67 -6.82
CA GLY A 223 16.30 -4.12 -6.77
C GLY A 223 16.00 -4.69 -5.39
N GLU A 224 16.20 -3.90 -4.33
CA GLU A 224 15.98 -4.37 -2.94
C GLU A 224 14.55 -4.11 -2.46
N ARG A 225 14.14 -4.95 -1.51
CA ARG A 225 12.88 -4.84 -0.77
C ARG A 225 13.11 -4.25 0.61
N TYR A 226 12.13 -3.52 1.14
CA TYR A 226 12.18 -2.93 2.48
C TYR A 226 10.81 -3.09 3.16
N ILE A 227 10.78 -3.84 4.26
CA ILE A 227 9.58 -3.99 5.09
C ILE A 227 9.34 -2.68 5.85
N LEU A 228 8.13 -2.15 5.72
CA LEU A 228 7.68 -1.00 6.52
C LEU A 228 6.69 -1.50 7.57
N GLY A 229 7.21 -1.78 8.75
CA GLY A 229 6.46 -2.28 9.90
C GLY A 229 6.89 -1.58 11.18
N ASN A 230 6.10 -1.76 12.25
CA ASN A 230 6.47 -1.24 13.56
C ASN A 230 6.18 -2.29 14.64
N LYS A 231 4.94 -2.40 15.13
CA LYS A 231 4.65 -3.21 16.31
C LYS A 231 3.78 -4.43 15.98
N ASN A 232 4.26 -5.62 16.36
CA ASN A 232 3.44 -6.83 16.36
C ASN A 232 2.49 -6.79 17.56
N MET A 233 1.19 -6.88 17.29
CA MET A 233 0.14 -6.86 18.31
C MET A 233 -0.88 -7.94 18.01
N SER A 234 -1.36 -8.62 19.08
CA SER A 234 -2.55 -9.44 18.97
C SER A 234 -3.79 -8.57 18.70
N LEU A 235 -4.82 -9.14 18.07
CA LEU A 235 -6.05 -8.41 17.83
C LEU A 235 -6.68 -7.93 19.15
N LYS A 236 -6.53 -8.71 20.24
CA LYS A 236 -6.95 -8.30 21.58
C LYS A 236 -6.25 -7.01 22.04
N GLU A 237 -4.92 -6.93 21.94
CA GLU A 237 -4.16 -5.73 22.31
C GLU A 237 -4.52 -4.53 21.46
N ILE A 238 -4.75 -4.74 20.15
CA ILE A 238 -5.21 -3.69 19.24
C ILE A 238 -6.55 -3.12 19.69
N LEU A 239 -7.52 -3.99 19.96
CA LEU A 239 -8.86 -3.57 20.41
C LEU A 239 -8.81 -2.90 21.79
N GLN A 240 -8.00 -3.38 22.72
CA GLN A 240 -7.78 -2.74 24.03
C GLN A 240 -7.18 -1.33 23.89
N ALA A 241 -6.20 -1.16 23.00
CA ALA A 241 -5.61 0.16 22.74
C ALA A 241 -6.67 1.16 22.20
N PHE A 242 -7.56 0.72 21.31
CA PHE A 242 -8.66 1.58 20.83
C PHE A 242 -9.66 1.94 21.91
N LEU A 243 -10.01 1.01 22.80
CA LEU A 243 -10.87 1.30 23.95
C LEU A 243 -10.25 2.38 24.84
N SER A 244 -8.99 2.20 25.20
CA SER A 244 -8.27 3.14 26.05
C SER A 244 -8.16 4.54 25.44
N ALA A 245 -8.04 4.63 24.11
CA ALA A 245 -7.96 5.91 23.39
C ALA A 245 -9.33 6.56 23.13
N SER A 246 -10.41 5.79 23.09
CA SER A 246 -11.74 6.27 22.67
C SER A 246 -12.63 6.75 23.81
N PHE A 247 -12.27 6.52 25.07
CA PHE A 247 -13.11 6.75 26.26
C PHE A 247 -14.48 6.03 26.21
N LEU A 248 -14.62 5.02 25.35
CA LEU A 248 -15.81 4.21 25.26
C LEU A 248 -15.86 3.19 26.41
N PRO A 249 -17.07 2.88 26.93
CA PRO A 249 -17.17 1.80 27.91
C PRO A 249 -16.75 0.46 27.30
N GLU A 250 -16.11 -0.38 28.11
CA GLU A 250 -15.75 -1.72 27.65
C GLU A 250 -16.97 -2.45 27.08
N PRO A 251 -16.85 -3.03 25.87
CA PRO A 251 -17.92 -3.85 25.33
C PRO A 251 -18.17 -5.04 26.27
N ARG A 252 -19.43 -5.26 26.62
CA ARG A 252 -19.84 -6.27 27.61
C ARG A 252 -19.48 -7.72 27.24
N PHE A 253 -19.04 -7.99 26.01
CA PHE A 253 -18.73 -9.34 25.51
C PHE A 253 -17.52 -9.33 24.57
N HIS A 254 -16.36 -9.68 25.07
CA HIS A 254 -15.24 -10.18 24.28
C HIS A 254 -15.18 -11.71 24.44
N ARG A 255 -15.90 -12.44 23.60
CA ARG A 255 -15.70 -13.87 23.51
C ARG A 255 -14.58 -14.15 22.52
N ARG A 256 -13.50 -14.77 22.98
CA ARG A 256 -12.52 -15.44 22.14
C ARG A 256 -13.26 -16.60 21.45
N LEU A 257 -13.32 -16.61 20.12
CA LEU A 257 -13.71 -17.82 19.39
C LEU A 257 -12.48 -18.73 19.41
N GLU A 258 -12.52 -19.75 20.24
CA GLU A 258 -11.57 -20.85 20.13
C GLU A 258 -11.80 -21.51 18.78
N LYS A 259 -10.72 -21.90 18.12
CA LYS A 259 -10.66 -22.41 16.75
C LYS A 259 -11.87 -23.29 16.42
N LEU A 260 -12.65 -22.88 15.42
CA LEU A 260 -13.49 -23.79 14.62
C LEU A 260 -12.60 -24.52 13.62
#